data_9599fc655439f309ab2335639068f187
#
_entry.id   9599fc655439f309ab2335639068f187
#
_cell.length_a   1.000
_cell.length_b   1.000
_cell.length_c   1.000
_cell.angle_alpha   90.00
_cell.angle_beta   90.00
_cell.angle_gamma   90.00
#
_symmetry.space_group_name_H-M   'P 1'
#
loop_
_entity.id
_entity.type
_entity.pdbx_description
1 polymer ?
#
loop_
_entity_poly.entity_id
_entity_poly.type
_entity_poly.pdbx_seq_one_letter_code
_entity_poly.pdbx_strand_id
1 'polypeptide(L)'
;MLSKEVVELSKQHSIIRDIFEYGMKRAKEVGAENVFDFSIGNPSVPAPKEIDETALRLLKTADPVDIHGYTSNAGVLEVRENIAKSLNKRFDTNYTAANIFMTIGAAAALGICFKTLVDGPEDEVITFAPHFPEYAVYAQGAGCRLKVISADTRAFQINFEELEETISEHTKAILINSPNNPSGVVYSRETI
;
A
#
# COMPACT_ATOMS: atom_id res chain seq x y z
N MET A 1 -21.80 14.44 -15.76
CA MET A 1 -21.75 13.15 -16.47
C MET A 1 -20.62 12.37 -15.82
N LEU A 2 -20.87 11.17 -15.27
CA LEU A 2 -19.82 10.33 -14.65
C LEU A 2 -19.06 9.54 -15.73
N SER A 3 -17.79 9.25 -15.51
CA SER A 3 -17.01 8.34 -16.34
C SER A 3 -17.67 6.95 -16.33
N LYS A 4 -17.82 6.34 -17.51
CA LYS A 4 -18.37 4.97 -17.63
C LYS A 4 -17.51 3.96 -16.86
N GLU A 5 -16.21 4.12 -16.90
CA GLU A 5 -15.24 3.29 -16.19
C GLU A 5 -15.44 3.36 -14.66
N VAL A 6 -15.59 4.57 -14.11
CA VAL A 6 -15.84 4.76 -12.66
C VAL A 6 -17.21 4.17 -12.28
N VAL A 7 -18.22 4.26 -13.14
CA VAL A 7 -19.53 3.63 -12.92
C VAL A 7 -19.41 2.10 -12.89
N GLU A 8 -18.63 1.49 -13.80
CA GLU A 8 -18.41 0.05 -13.77
C GLU A 8 -17.62 -0.40 -12.53
N LEU A 9 -16.58 0.34 -12.16
CA LEU A 9 -15.84 0.09 -10.90
C LEU A 9 -16.76 0.16 -9.67
N SER A 10 -17.66 1.12 -9.62
CA SER A 10 -18.59 1.26 -8.49
C SER A 10 -19.58 0.12 -8.33
N LYS A 11 -19.79 -0.68 -9.38
CA LYS A 11 -20.64 -1.88 -9.34
C LYS A 11 -19.92 -3.12 -8.82
N GLN A 12 -18.59 -3.06 -8.73
CA GLN A 12 -17.80 -4.18 -8.20
C GLN A 12 -17.95 -4.19 -6.68
N HIS A 13 -18.63 -5.20 -6.16
CA HIS A 13 -18.73 -5.41 -4.72
C HIS A 13 -17.43 -5.96 -4.15
N SER A 14 -16.96 -5.36 -3.08
CA SER A 14 -15.85 -5.90 -2.29
C SER A 14 -16.41 -6.92 -1.31
N ILE A 15 -16.17 -8.20 -1.57
CA ILE A 15 -16.55 -9.30 -0.65
C ILE A 15 -16.02 -9.04 0.77
N ILE A 16 -14.83 -8.49 0.90
CA ILE A 16 -14.22 -8.14 2.19
C ILE A 16 -15.09 -7.12 2.95
N ARG A 17 -15.56 -6.09 2.25
CA ARG A 17 -16.43 -5.08 2.84
C ARG A 17 -17.81 -5.65 3.23
N ASP A 18 -18.38 -6.47 2.37
CA ASP A 18 -19.67 -7.10 2.63
C ASP A 18 -19.59 -8.01 3.87
N ILE A 19 -18.52 -8.78 4.03
CA ILE A 19 -18.27 -9.61 5.21
C ILE A 19 -18.08 -8.75 6.46
N PHE A 20 -17.33 -7.65 6.38
CA PHE A 20 -17.15 -6.72 7.48
C PHE A 20 -18.48 -6.10 7.94
N GLU A 21 -19.30 -5.61 7.01
CA GLU A 21 -20.61 -5.05 7.31
C GLU A 21 -21.55 -6.09 7.91
N TYR A 22 -21.49 -7.33 7.39
CA TYR A 22 -22.21 -8.45 8.00
C TYR A 22 -21.75 -8.71 9.43
N GLY A 23 -20.44 -8.74 9.68
CA GLY A 23 -19.87 -8.91 11.03
C GLY A 23 -20.35 -7.84 12.00
N MET A 24 -20.34 -6.56 11.59
CA MET A 24 -20.87 -5.46 12.41
C MET A 24 -22.36 -5.61 12.71
N LYS A 25 -23.15 -6.06 11.73
CA LYS A 25 -24.58 -6.32 11.94
C LYS A 25 -24.80 -7.48 12.92
N ARG A 26 -24.04 -8.57 12.74
CA ARG A 26 -24.12 -9.75 13.56
C ARG A 26 -23.73 -9.45 15.02
N ALA A 27 -22.72 -8.61 15.23
CA ALA A 27 -22.29 -8.19 16.57
C ALA A 27 -23.40 -7.46 17.36
N LYS A 28 -24.27 -6.72 16.68
CA LYS A 28 -25.45 -6.09 17.33
C LYS A 28 -26.51 -7.08 17.73
N GLU A 29 -26.59 -8.24 17.06
CA GLU A 29 -27.61 -9.27 17.33
C GLU A 29 -27.18 -10.24 18.45
N VAL A 30 -25.91 -10.62 18.49
CA VAL A 30 -25.42 -11.70 19.37
C VAL A 30 -24.40 -11.23 20.42
N GLY A 31 -24.03 -9.96 20.43
CA GLY A 31 -22.95 -9.40 21.24
C GLY A 31 -21.60 -9.43 20.51
N ALA A 32 -20.81 -8.36 20.64
CA ALA A 32 -19.51 -8.23 19.96
C ALA A 32 -18.51 -9.31 20.41
N GLU A 33 -18.61 -9.75 21.65
CA GLU A 33 -17.78 -10.81 22.24
C GLU A 33 -17.99 -12.20 21.62
N ASN A 34 -19.09 -12.37 20.88
CA ASN A 34 -19.45 -13.62 20.21
C ASN A 34 -19.18 -13.58 18.68
N VAL A 35 -18.53 -12.52 18.20
CA VAL A 35 -18.19 -12.37 16.78
C VAL A 35 -16.68 -12.26 16.61
N PHE A 36 -16.09 -13.21 15.90
CA PHE A 36 -14.67 -13.24 15.54
C PHE A 36 -14.52 -12.77 14.11
N ASP A 37 -14.31 -11.46 13.93
CA ASP A 37 -14.21 -10.83 12.61
C ASP A 37 -12.77 -10.85 12.12
N PHE A 38 -12.54 -11.59 11.03
CA PHE A 38 -11.25 -11.68 10.31
C PHE A 38 -11.32 -11.05 8.93
N SER A 39 -12.34 -10.24 8.64
CA SER A 39 -12.55 -9.68 7.31
C SER A 39 -11.60 -8.52 6.97
N ILE A 40 -11.35 -7.63 7.93
CA ILE A 40 -10.46 -6.47 7.75
C ILE A 40 -9.37 -6.49 8.82
N GLY A 41 -8.11 -6.37 8.37
CA GLY A 41 -6.97 -6.24 9.26
C GLY A 41 -6.93 -4.86 9.91
N ASN A 42 -7.25 -4.79 11.21
CA ASN A 42 -7.04 -3.60 12.01
C ASN A 42 -5.81 -3.77 12.90
N PRO A 43 -5.04 -2.69 13.16
CA PRO A 43 -3.97 -2.74 14.14
C PRO A 43 -4.50 -3.19 15.50
N SER A 44 -3.94 -4.27 16.06
CA SER A 44 -4.27 -4.79 17.40
C SER A 44 -3.29 -4.33 18.47
N VAL A 45 -2.18 -3.72 18.06
CA VAL A 45 -1.15 -3.16 18.94
C VAL A 45 -1.27 -1.64 18.92
N PRO A 46 -1.36 -0.98 20.10
CA PRO A 46 -1.42 0.47 20.15
C PRO A 46 -0.15 1.10 19.60
N ALA A 47 -0.28 2.30 19.03
CA ALA A 47 0.88 3.08 18.61
C ALA A 47 1.80 3.38 19.79
N PRO A 48 3.12 3.55 19.56
CA PRO A 48 4.03 4.03 20.61
C PRO A 48 3.55 5.36 21.20
N LYS A 49 3.62 5.51 22.52
CA LYS A 49 3.17 6.72 23.24
C LYS A 49 3.84 7.99 22.74
N GLU A 50 5.09 7.87 22.29
CA GLU A 50 5.88 8.97 21.74
C GLU A 50 5.23 9.66 20.55
N ILE A 51 4.38 8.94 19.80
CA ILE A 51 3.61 9.51 18.68
C ILE A 51 2.61 10.53 19.22
N ASP A 52 1.78 10.12 20.19
CA ASP A 52 0.77 11.00 20.79
C ASP A 52 1.41 12.18 21.52
N GLU A 53 2.44 11.90 22.32
CA GLU A 53 3.20 12.93 23.05
C GLU A 53 3.82 13.95 22.12
N THR A 54 4.40 13.51 20.99
CA THR A 54 4.99 14.39 19.99
C THR A 54 3.94 15.22 19.28
N ALA A 55 2.82 14.61 18.87
CA ALA A 55 1.71 15.32 18.25
C ALA A 55 1.14 16.40 19.17
N LEU A 56 0.87 16.06 20.43
CA LEU A 56 0.39 17.00 21.45
C LEU A 56 1.39 18.14 21.73
N ARG A 57 2.67 17.81 21.79
CA ARG A 57 3.74 18.82 21.98
C ARG A 57 3.77 19.78 20.78
N LEU A 58 3.78 19.29 19.57
CA LEU A 58 3.79 20.13 18.35
C LEU A 58 2.58 21.05 18.30
N LEU A 59 1.38 20.54 18.56
CA LEU A 59 0.15 21.34 18.57
C LEU A 59 0.16 22.45 19.63
N LYS A 60 0.91 22.26 20.73
CA LYS A 60 0.99 23.26 21.82
C LYS A 60 2.13 24.26 21.66
N THR A 61 3.20 23.91 20.97
CA THR A 61 4.45 24.68 21.00
C THR A 61 4.94 25.19 19.65
N ALA A 62 4.52 24.57 18.54
CA ALA A 62 4.92 25.02 17.21
C ALA A 62 4.03 26.18 16.72
N ASP A 63 4.55 26.96 15.79
CA ASP A 63 3.75 28.01 15.14
C ASP A 63 2.58 27.38 14.38
N PRO A 64 1.34 27.81 14.58
CA PRO A 64 0.19 27.32 13.84
C PRO A 64 0.33 27.41 12.31
N VAL A 65 1.03 28.42 11.80
CA VAL A 65 1.29 28.57 10.36
C VAL A 65 2.21 27.47 9.85
N ASP A 66 3.20 27.07 10.64
CA ASP A 66 4.12 25.98 10.27
C ASP A 66 3.42 24.61 10.28
N ILE A 67 2.49 24.40 11.22
CA ILE A 67 1.74 23.14 11.33
C ILE A 67 0.68 23.01 10.23
N HIS A 68 -0.04 24.09 9.94
CA HIS A 68 -1.22 24.08 9.07
C HIS A 68 -0.94 24.66 7.69
N GLY A 69 0.26 25.18 7.44
CA GLY A 69 0.67 25.75 6.18
C GLY A 69 1.02 24.70 5.11
N TYR A 70 1.24 25.19 3.90
CA TYR A 70 1.74 24.35 2.81
C TYR A 70 3.20 23.98 3.05
N THR A 71 3.55 22.73 2.74
CA THR A 71 4.93 22.28 2.68
C THR A 71 5.45 22.30 1.24
N SER A 72 6.76 22.04 1.04
CA SER A 72 7.30 21.76 -0.30
C SER A 72 6.65 20.51 -0.89
N ASN A 73 6.63 20.41 -2.22
CA ASN A 73 6.01 19.26 -2.93
C ASN A 73 6.54 17.88 -2.49
N ALA A 74 7.82 17.82 -2.14
CA ALA A 74 8.44 16.58 -1.65
C ALA A 74 8.25 16.35 -0.14
N GLY A 75 7.67 17.29 0.58
CA GLY A 75 7.54 17.29 2.03
C GLY A 75 8.64 18.08 2.75
N VAL A 76 8.50 18.24 4.06
CA VAL A 76 9.42 19.02 4.91
C VAL A 76 10.84 18.47 4.81
N LEU A 77 11.82 19.33 4.53
CA LEU A 77 13.22 18.94 4.28
C LEU A 77 13.83 18.19 5.46
N GLU A 78 13.68 18.71 6.67
CA GLU A 78 14.23 18.11 7.89
C GLU A 78 13.68 16.69 8.12
N VAL A 79 12.39 16.48 7.88
CA VAL A 79 11.76 15.14 7.98
C VAL A 79 12.39 14.18 6.99
N ARG A 80 12.55 14.60 5.73
CA ARG A 80 13.16 13.79 4.68
C ARG A 80 14.62 13.45 4.97
N GLU A 81 15.40 14.40 5.51
CA GLU A 81 16.76 14.17 5.96
C GLU A 81 16.84 13.13 7.09
N ASN A 82 15.94 13.24 8.07
CA ASN A 82 15.89 12.31 9.20
C ASN A 82 15.48 10.90 8.75
N ILE A 83 14.56 10.78 7.80
CA ILE A 83 14.21 9.49 7.19
C ILE A 83 15.41 8.91 6.46
N ALA A 84 16.10 9.69 5.62
CA ALA A 84 17.29 9.25 4.90
C ALA A 84 18.38 8.77 5.86
N LYS A 85 18.70 9.53 6.93
CA LYS A 85 19.63 9.13 7.97
C LYS A 85 19.26 7.82 8.66
N SER A 86 17.96 7.64 8.96
CA SER A 86 17.44 6.41 9.57
C SER A 86 17.60 5.19 8.65
N LEU A 87 17.27 5.35 7.37
CA LEU A 87 17.43 4.29 6.38
C LEU A 87 18.90 3.92 6.19
N ASN A 88 19.78 4.90 6.05
CA ASN A 88 21.21 4.67 5.90
C ASN A 88 21.81 3.90 7.09
N LYS A 89 21.41 4.28 8.31
CA LYS A 89 21.86 3.59 9.53
C LYS A 89 21.37 2.15 9.63
N ARG A 90 20.13 1.87 9.17
CA ARG A 90 19.51 0.55 9.32
C ARG A 90 19.89 -0.43 8.22
N PHE A 91 20.16 0.07 7.03
CA PHE A 91 20.27 -0.76 5.82
C PHE A 91 21.58 -0.54 5.05
N ASP A 92 22.53 0.21 5.65
CA ASP A 92 23.83 0.52 5.02
C ASP A 92 23.69 1.11 3.61
N THR A 93 22.78 2.10 3.49
CA THR A 93 22.51 2.84 2.24
C THR A 93 23.11 4.24 2.31
N ASN A 94 23.03 4.99 1.22
CA ASN A 94 23.57 6.36 1.13
C ASN A 94 22.54 7.36 0.61
N TYR A 95 21.29 7.22 1.02
CA TYR A 95 20.21 8.14 0.66
C TYR A 95 20.41 9.54 1.22
N THR A 96 19.92 10.51 0.49
CA THR A 96 19.79 11.92 0.89
C THR A 96 18.32 12.33 0.91
N ALA A 97 18.00 13.53 1.38
CA ALA A 97 16.65 14.06 1.29
C ALA A 97 16.09 14.11 -0.15
N ALA A 98 16.95 14.19 -1.16
CA ALA A 98 16.53 14.17 -2.57
C ALA A 98 15.94 12.82 -3.02
N ASN A 99 16.24 11.75 -2.31
CA ASN A 99 15.72 10.41 -2.58
C ASN A 99 14.40 10.11 -1.85
N ILE A 100 13.94 11.04 -1.00
CA ILE A 100 12.75 10.86 -0.18
C ILE A 100 11.63 11.78 -0.66
N PHE A 101 10.46 11.19 -0.92
CA PHE A 101 9.26 11.91 -1.27
C PHE A 101 8.13 11.50 -0.32
N MET A 102 7.52 12.49 0.36
CA MET A 102 6.47 12.24 1.33
C MET A 102 5.11 12.10 0.64
N THR A 103 4.34 11.10 1.05
CA THR A 103 3.00 10.84 0.52
C THR A 103 2.00 10.56 1.65
N ILE A 104 0.71 10.59 1.32
CA ILE A 104 -0.37 10.23 2.25
C ILE A 104 -0.52 8.71 2.27
N GLY A 105 0.50 8.01 2.79
CA GLY A 105 0.53 6.55 2.89
C GLY A 105 0.92 5.84 1.60
N ALA A 106 1.00 4.49 1.69
CA ALA A 106 1.46 3.63 0.60
C ALA A 106 0.55 3.67 -0.64
N ALA A 107 -0.76 3.85 -0.46
CA ALA A 107 -1.71 3.96 -1.57
C ALA A 107 -1.38 5.11 -2.52
N ALA A 108 -1.14 6.30 -1.97
CA ALA A 108 -0.75 7.46 -2.76
C ALA A 108 0.64 7.27 -3.39
N ALA A 109 1.59 6.67 -2.66
CA ALA A 109 2.91 6.36 -3.19
C ALA A 109 2.83 5.43 -4.41
N LEU A 110 2.07 4.34 -4.31
CA LEU A 110 1.90 3.39 -5.42
C LEU A 110 1.21 4.04 -6.62
N GLY A 111 0.16 4.84 -6.40
CA GLY A 111 -0.50 5.58 -7.48
C GLY A 111 0.46 6.52 -8.21
N ILE A 112 1.33 7.23 -7.48
CA ILE A 112 2.37 8.10 -8.07
C ILE A 112 3.40 7.26 -8.83
N CYS A 113 3.90 6.16 -8.24
CA CYS A 113 4.88 5.28 -8.88
C CYS A 113 4.33 4.72 -10.20
N PHE A 114 3.12 4.16 -10.19
CA PHE A 114 2.52 3.62 -11.40
C PHE A 114 2.35 4.70 -12.47
N LYS A 115 1.82 5.86 -12.08
CA LYS A 115 1.64 6.98 -13.01
C LYS A 115 2.96 7.51 -13.58
N THR A 116 4.06 7.35 -12.86
CA THR A 116 5.40 7.79 -13.31
C THR A 116 6.05 6.78 -14.26
N LEU A 117 5.75 5.48 -14.08
CA LEU A 117 6.39 4.40 -14.84
C LEU A 117 5.64 4.04 -16.14
N VAL A 118 4.35 4.34 -16.21
CA VAL A 118 3.44 3.90 -17.27
C VAL A 118 3.28 4.97 -18.34
N ASP A 119 3.47 4.59 -19.59
CA ASP A 119 3.28 5.45 -20.77
C ASP A 119 1.92 5.22 -21.45
N GLY A 120 1.34 4.01 -21.30
CA GLY A 120 0.08 3.68 -21.98
C GLY A 120 -0.54 2.35 -21.63
N PRO A 121 -1.65 1.99 -22.30
CA PRO A 121 -2.48 0.85 -21.92
C PRO A 121 -1.85 -0.53 -22.23
N GLU A 122 -0.77 -0.55 -22.99
CA GLU A 122 -0.03 -1.78 -23.26
C GLU A 122 0.97 -2.11 -22.13
N ASP A 123 1.31 -1.11 -21.32
CA ASP A 123 2.25 -1.29 -20.20
C ASP A 123 1.66 -2.16 -19.10
N GLU A 124 2.53 -2.88 -18.41
CA GLU A 124 2.17 -3.89 -17.43
C GLU A 124 2.92 -3.72 -16.13
N VAL A 125 2.21 -3.90 -15.02
CA VAL A 125 2.79 -4.07 -13.69
C VAL A 125 2.46 -5.49 -13.23
N ILE A 126 3.48 -6.23 -12.80
CA ILE A 126 3.33 -7.61 -12.31
C ILE A 126 3.20 -7.61 -10.78
N THR A 127 2.32 -8.42 -10.23
CA THR A 127 2.23 -8.72 -8.80
C THR A 127 1.93 -10.21 -8.59
N PHE A 128 1.93 -10.66 -7.34
CA PHE A 128 1.83 -12.07 -6.96
C PHE A 128 0.56 -12.33 -6.14
N ALA A 129 -0.22 -13.33 -6.51
CA ALA A 129 -1.39 -13.74 -5.75
C ALA A 129 -0.99 -14.47 -4.44
N PRO A 130 -1.78 -14.35 -3.36
CA PRO A 130 -2.84 -13.38 -3.20
C PRO A 130 -2.25 -11.97 -2.99
N HIS A 131 -2.91 -10.95 -3.47
CA HIS A 131 -2.42 -9.56 -3.38
C HIS A 131 -3.48 -8.63 -2.82
N PHE A 132 -3.05 -7.43 -2.43
CA PHE A 132 -3.95 -6.38 -1.99
C PHE A 132 -4.84 -5.92 -3.16
N PRO A 133 -6.19 -6.00 -3.05
CA PRO A 133 -7.10 -5.81 -4.17
C PRO A 133 -6.97 -4.47 -4.89
N GLU A 134 -6.60 -3.42 -4.15
CA GLU A 134 -6.50 -2.07 -4.69
C GLU A 134 -5.34 -1.86 -5.68
N TYR A 135 -4.41 -2.82 -5.80
CA TYR A 135 -3.37 -2.75 -6.84
C TYR A 135 -3.97 -2.68 -8.25
N ALA A 136 -5.08 -3.40 -8.48
CA ALA A 136 -5.81 -3.32 -9.74
C ALA A 136 -6.38 -1.92 -9.99
N VAL A 137 -6.89 -1.26 -8.96
CA VAL A 137 -7.41 0.12 -9.04
C VAL A 137 -6.29 1.11 -9.36
N TYR A 138 -5.10 0.93 -8.76
CA TYR A 138 -3.96 1.82 -9.03
C TYR A 138 -3.43 1.63 -10.46
N ALA A 139 -3.33 0.39 -10.94
CA ALA A 139 -2.93 0.09 -12.32
C ALA A 139 -3.92 0.69 -13.32
N GLN A 140 -5.21 0.49 -13.11
CA GLN A 140 -6.26 1.07 -13.93
C GLN A 140 -6.22 2.61 -13.92
N GLY A 141 -6.07 3.22 -12.75
CA GLY A 141 -5.94 4.68 -12.60
C GLY A 141 -4.68 5.26 -13.26
N ALA A 142 -3.61 4.47 -13.38
CA ALA A 142 -2.42 4.82 -14.15
C ALA A 142 -2.60 4.62 -15.65
N GLY A 143 -3.55 3.82 -16.08
CA GLY A 143 -3.82 3.48 -17.47
C GLY A 143 -3.03 2.28 -17.97
N CYS A 144 -2.64 1.35 -17.11
CA CYS A 144 -1.90 0.13 -17.45
C CYS A 144 -2.64 -1.13 -17.02
N ARG A 145 -2.08 -2.28 -17.37
CA ARG A 145 -2.57 -3.60 -16.98
C ARG A 145 -1.86 -4.12 -15.73
N LEU A 146 -2.62 -4.72 -14.81
CA LEU A 146 -2.06 -5.51 -13.72
C LEU A 146 -2.01 -6.98 -14.15
N LYS A 147 -0.81 -7.55 -14.19
CA LYS A 147 -0.59 -8.99 -14.37
C LYS A 147 -0.40 -9.63 -13.01
N VAL A 148 -1.10 -10.72 -12.76
CA VAL A 148 -1.09 -11.41 -11.49
C VAL A 148 -0.52 -12.80 -11.68
N ILE A 149 0.63 -13.05 -11.07
CA ILE A 149 1.26 -14.37 -11.05
C ILE A 149 0.55 -15.23 -10.02
N SER A 150 0.19 -16.47 -10.39
CA SER A 150 -0.43 -17.43 -9.49
C SER A 150 0.52 -17.80 -8.35
N ALA A 151 -0.02 -17.91 -7.15
CA ALA A 151 0.79 -18.35 -6.02
C ALA A 151 1.05 -19.86 -6.07
N ASP A 152 2.21 -20.29 -5.56
CA ASP A 152 2.29 -21.63 -5.00
C ASP A 152 1.35 -21.67 -3.78
N THR A 153 0.21 -22.36 -3.94
CA THR A 153 -0.87 -22.39 -2.94
C THR A 153 -0.49 -23.06 -1.62
N ARG A 154 0.64 -23.77 -1.57
CA ARG A 154 1.11 -24.44 -0.35
C ARG A 154 1.86 -23.48 0.58
N ALA A 155 2.69 -22.62 -0.01
CA ALA A 155 3.59 -21.73 0.73
C ALA A 155 3.40 -20.26 0.37
N PHE A 156 2.56 -19.92 -0.59
CA PHE A 156 2.36 -18.56 -1.13
C PHE A 156 3.68 -17.89 -1.54
N GLN A 157 4.63 -18.68 -2.03
CA GLN A 157 5.88 -18.16 -2.59
C GLN A 157 5.70 -17.78 -4.06
N ILE A 158 6.69 -17.08 -4.62
CA ILE A 158 6.67 -16.64 -6.02
C ILE A 158 6.83 -17.86 -6.94
N ASN A 159 5.93 -17.98 -7.91
CA ASN A 159 6.06 -18.92 -9.01
C ASN A 159 6.97 -18.29 -10.08
N PHE A 160 8.25 -18.63 -10.05
CA PHE A 160 9.25 -18.06 -10.95
C PHE A 160 9.07 -18.50 -12.40
N GLU A 161 8.58 -19.71 -12.65
CA GLU A 161 8.31 -20.20 -14.00
C GLU A 161 7.25 -19.32 -14.68
N GLU A 162 6.12 -19.10 -14.02
CA GLU A 162 5.06 -18.21 -14.53
C GLU A 162 5.53 -16.76 -14.61
N LEU A 163 6.40 -16.30 -13.68
CA LEU A 163 6.97 -14.95 -13.74
C LEU A 163 7.83 -14.76 -14.99
N GLU A 164 8.72 -15.70 -15.30
CA GLU A 164 9.57 -15.65 -16.48
C GLU A 164 8.75 -15.64 -17.78
N GLU A 165 7.68 -16.44 -17.84
CA GLU A 165 6.76 -16.47 -18.97
C GLU A 165 5.92 -15.19 -19.11
N THR A 166 5.67 -14.49 -18.00
CA THR A 166 4.81 -13.30 -17.98
C THR A 166 5.57 -12.02 -18.30
N ILE A 167 6.87 -11.95 -17.98
CA ILE A 167 7.71 -10.77 -18.27
C ILE A 167 7.77 -10.55 -19.78
N SER A 168 7.51 -9.33 -20.20
CA SER A 168 7.53 -8.89 -21.59
C SER A 168 8.23 -7.52 -21.75
N GLU A 169 8.36 -7.06 -22.99
CA GLU A 169 8.83 -5.70 -23.28
C GLU A 169 7.91 -4.59 -22.72
N HIS A 170 6.68 -4.94 -22.38
CA HIS A 170 5.70 -4.04 -21.79
C HIS A 170 5.77 -4.00 -20.26
N THR A 171 6.55 -4.88 -19.62
CA THR A 171 6.68 -4.94 -18.17
C THR A 171 7.47 -3.75 -17.65
N LYS A 172 6.81 -2.86 -16.91
CA LYS A 172 7.41 -1.64 -16.33
C LYS A 172 7.87 -1.83 -14.89
N ALA A 173 7.19 -2.69 -14.14
CA ALA A 173 7.52 -2.91 -12.74
C ALA A 173 7.03 -4.28 -12.24
N ILE A 174 7.70 -4.77 -11.20
CA ILE A 174 7.26 -5.90 -10.36
C ILE A 174 6.96 -5.34 -8.98
N LEU A 175 5.72 -5.55 -8.51
CA LEU A 175 5.26 -5.12 -7.21
C LEU A 175 5.30 -6.26 -6.20
N ILE A 176 6.16 -6.13 -5.21
CA ILE A 176 6.36 -7.09 -4.12
C ILE A 176 5.84 -6.50 -2.81
N ASN A 177 5.09 -7.30 -2.05
CA ASN A 177 4.67 -6.96 -0.69
C ASN A 177 5.10 -8.06 0.28
N SER A 178 6.04 -7.74 1.20
CA SER A 178 6.55 -8.69 2.19
C SER A 178 6.82 -7.96 3.53
N PRO A 179 6.20 -8.37 4.65
CA PRO A 179 5.14 -9.37 4.77
C PRO A 179 3.93 -9.06 3.89
N ASN A 180 3.38 -10.09 3.25
CA ASN A 180 2.34 -9.92 2.24
C ASN A 180 0.97 -9.61 2.87
N ASN A 181 0.23 -8.69 2.28
CA ASN A 181 -1.20 -8.51 2.51
C ASN A 181 -1.96 -9.15 1.31
N PRO A 182 -2.82 -10.20 1.51
CA PRO A 182 -3.41 -10.63 2.77
C PRO A 182 -2.80 -11.88 3.42
N SER A 183 -1.84 -12.57 2.79
CA SER A 183 -1.39 -13.90 3.26
C SER A 183 -0.55 -13.88 4.55
N GLY A 184 0.09 -12.74 4.87
CA GLY A 184 1.04 -12.63 5.98
C GLY A 184 2.41 -13.28 5.69
N VAL A 185 2.59 -13.88 4.55
CA VAL A 185 3.83 -14.60 4.19
C VAL A 185 4.98 -13.62 3.99
N VAL A 186 6.13 -13.99 4.50
CA VAL A 186 7.41 -13.31 4.25
C VAL A 186 8.16 -14.09 3.17
N TYR A 187 8.53 -13.39 2.10
CA TYR A 187 9.41 -13.98 1.09
C TYR A 187 10.82 -14.16 1.64
N SER A 188 11.45 -15.27 1.28
CA SER A 188 12.83 -15.54 1.69
C SER A 188 13.80 -14.60 1.00
N ARG A 189 15.03 -14.51 1.53
CA ARG A 189 16.08 -13.71 0.90
C ARG A 189 16.45 -14.27 -0.50
N GLU A 190 16.35 -15.57 -0.66
CA GLU A 190 16.62 -16.25 -1.93
C GLU A 190 15.52 -15.96 -2.96
N THR A 191 14.30 -15.70 -2.49
CA THR A 191 13.15 -15.36 -3.34
C THR A 191 13.25 -13.91 -3.85
N ILE A 192 13.74 -12.98 -3.02
CA ILE A 192 13.88 -11.56 -3.38
C ILE A 192 15.23 -11.29 -4.04
#